data_53eb02f5a1f03496d94bc3e5482397d8
#
_entry.id   53eb02f5a1f03496d94bc3e5482397d8
#
_cell.length_a   1.000
_cell.length_b   1.000
_cell.length_c   1.000
_cell.angle_alpha   90.00
_cell.angle_beta   90.00
_cell.angle_gamma   90.00
#
_symmetry.space_group_name_H-M   'P 1'
#
loop_
_entity.id
_entity.type
_entity.pdbx_description
1 polymer ?
#
loop_
_entity_poly.entity_id
_entity_poly.type
_entity_poly.pdbx_seq_one_letter_code
_entity_poly.pdbx_strand_id
1 'polypeptide(L)' 'MPTLPPHFFVWLLYMHVSGQATPIAGFKTEAMCVQIRDGMTAKANTTVTFKCDRFAIER' A
#
# COMPACT_ATOMS: atom_id res chain seq x y z
N MET A 1 -19.44 22.25 -15.24
CA MET A 1 -18.88 20.97 -15.46
C MET A 1 -18.29 20.38 -14.21
N PRO A 2 -18.73 19.25 -13.86
CA PRO A 2 -18.20 18.65 -12.66
C PRO A 2 -16.78 18.30 -12.90
N THR A 3 -15.97 18.75 -12.03
CA THR A 3 -14.60 18.40 -12.13
C THR A 3 -14.35 17.34 -11.14
N LEU A 4 -14.09 16.19 -11.64
CA LEU A 4 -13.57 15.18 -10.79
C LEU A 4 -12.23 15.64 -10.28
N PRO A 5 -11.86 15.19 -9.10
CA PRO A 5 -10.52 15.47 -8.65
C PRO A 5 -9.55 15.03 -9.73
N PRO A 6 -8.54 15.82 -10.00
CA PRO A 6 -7.62 15.45 -11.07
C PRO A 6 -6.86 14.18 -10.77
N HIS A 7 -6.93 13.68 -9.56
CA HIS A 7 -6.19 12.47 -9.22
C HIS A 7 -6.87 11.78 -8.08
N PHE A 8 -6.61 10.49 -8.01
CA PHE A 8 -7.05 9.64 -6.92
C PHE A 8 -5.86 9.18 -6.14
N PHE A 9 -6.09 8.77 -4.92
CA PHE A 9 -5.05 8.15 -4.14
C PHE A 9 -5.36 6.68 -3.96
N VAL A 10 -4.32 5.88 -4.09
CA VAL A 10 -4.39 4.47 -3.83
C VAL A 10 -3.31 4.16 -2.81
N TRP A 11 -3.63 3.29 -1.87
CA TRP A 11 -2.67 2.87 -0.87
C TRP A 11 -2.11 1.53 -1.29
N LEU A 12 -0.83 1.52 -1.62
CA LEU A 12 -0.17 0.30 -2.07
C LEU A 12 0.56 -0.34 -0.92
N LEU A 13 0.38 -1.64 -0.81
CA LEU A 13 1.09 -2.43 0.18
C LEU A 13 2.31 -3.03 -0.50
N TYR A 14 3.48 -2.69 0.03
CA TYR A 14 4.73 -3.16 -0.52
C TYR A 14 5.34 -4.19 0.41
N MET A 15 5.89 -5.22 -0.21
CA MET A 15 6.68 -6.21 0.51
C MET A 15 8.14 -5.92 0.26
N HIS A 16 8.89 -5.77 1.33
CA HIS A 16 10.32 -5.49 1.26
C HIS A 16 11.09 -6.73 1.66
N VAL A 17 11.86 -7.25 0.72
CA VAL A 17 12.69 -8.43 0.95
C VAL A 17 14.04 -8.16 0.32
N SER A 18 15.09 -8.31 1.11
CA SER A 18 16.48 -8.21 0.62
C SER A 18 16.71 -6.93 -0.15
N GLY A 19 16.18 -5.81 0.35
CA GLY A 19 16.38 -4.53 -0.26
C GLY A 19 15.51 -4.23 -1.46
N GLN A 20 14.60 -5.13 -1.80
CA GLN A 20 13.70 -4.91 -2.92
C GLN A 20 12.28 -4.72 -2.41
N ALA A 21 11.59 -3.75 -3.02
CA ALA A 21 10.21 -3.46 -2.68
C ALA A 21 9.32 -3.88 -3.83
N THR A 22 8.31 -4.69 -3.54
CA THR A 22 7.38 -5.19 -4.53
C THR A 22 5.96 -4.85 -4.10
N PRO A 23 5.18 -4.18 -4.94
CA PRO A 23 3.78 -3.94 -4.60
C PRO A 23 3.00 -5.24 -4.71
N ILE A 24 2.23 -5.55 -3.68
CA ILE A 24 1.47 -6.81 -3.66
C ILE A 24 -0.01 -6.60 -3.56
N ALA A 25 -0.49 -5.41 -3.19
CA ALA A 25 -1.91 -5.15 -3.07
C ALA A 25 -2.18 -3.66 -3.11
N GLY A 26 -3.41 -3.31 -3.50
CA GLY A 26 -3.84 -1.93 -3.52
C GLY A 26 -5.13 -1.77 -2.73
N PHE A 27 -5.27 -0.64 -2.03
CA PHE A 27 -6.42 -0.36 -1.21
C PHE A 27 -6.87 1.07 -1.43
N LYS A 28 -8.14 1.32 -1.23
CA LYS A 28 -8.71 2.65 -1.40
C LYS A 28 -8.47 3.54 -0.20
N THR A 29 -8.28 2.96 0.97
CA THR A 29 -8.09 3.74 2.18
C THR A 29 -6.84 3.28 2.90
N GLU A 30 -6.26 4.21 3.63
CA GLU A 30 -5.09 3.90 4.42
C GLU A 30 -5.42 2.89 5.51
N ALA A 31 -6.60 3.02 6.09
CA ALA A 31 -6.98 2.12 7.19
C ALA A 31 -6.96 0.67 6.75
N MET A 32 -7.46 0.39 5.55
CA MET A 32 -7.46 -0.97 5.04
C MET A 32 -6.05 -1.48 4.80
N CYS A 33 -5.20 -0.62 4.24
CA CYS A 33 -3.82 -1.01 3.97
C CYS A 33 -3.08 -1.32 5.26
N VAL A 34 -3.24 -0.46 6.27
CA VAL A 34 -2.57 -0.65 7.55
C VAL A 34 -3.06 -1.91 8.25
N GLN A 35 -4.35 -2.17 8.17
CA GLN A 35 -4.93 -3.34 8.81
C GLN A 35 -4.36 -4.63 8.21
N ILE A 36 -4.31 -4.68 6.89
CA ILE A 36 -3.75 -5.85 6.23
C ILE A 36 -2.25 -5.94 6.46
N ARG A 37 -1.56 -4.81 6.42
CA ARG A 37 -0.12 -4.79 6.68
C ARG A 37 0.19 -5.36 8.06
N ASP A 38 -0.57 -4.94 9.06
CA ASP A 38 -0.30 -5.39 10.42
C ASP A 38 -0.58 -6.88 10.56
N GLY A 39 -1.64 -7.36 9.91
CA GLY A 39 -1.94 -8.78 9.93
C GLY A 39 -0.85 -9.62 9.28
N MET A 40 -0.33 -9.14 8.16
CA MET A 40 0.73 -9.86 7.47
C MET A 40 2.04 -9.79 8.24
N THR A 41 2.32 -8.64 8.85
CA THR A 41 3.54 -8.48 9.63
C THR A 41 3.56 -9.45 10.80
N ALA A 42 2.41 -9.69 11.40
CA ALA A 42 2.32 -10.61 12.54
C ALA A 42 2.63 -12.03 12.14
N LYS A 43 2.43 -12.37 10.88
CA LYS A 43 2.65 -13.74 10.39
C LYS A 43 3.97 -13.91 9.67
N ALA A 44 4.61 -12.81 9.32
CA ALA A 44 5.84 -12.87 8.54
C ALA A 44 7.04 -13.09 9.46
N ASN A 45 8.12 -13.59 8.88
CA ASN A 45 9.35 -13.69 9.64
C ASN A 45 10.08 -12.34 9.58
N THR A 46 11.21 -12.27 10.25
CA THR A 46 11.89 -11.00 10.44
C THR A 46 12.60 -10.49 9.19
N THR A 47 12.70 -11.31 8.15
CA THR A 47 13.38 -10.90 6.93
C THR A 47 12.46 -10.18 5.97
N VAL A 48 11.15 -10.14 6.25
CA VAL A 48 10.17 -9.53 5.38
C VAL A 48 9.51 -8.38 6.11
N THR A 49 9.43 -7.24 5.43
CA THR A 49 8.80 -6.06 5.98
C THR A 49 7.69 -5.62 5.04
N PHE A 50 6.61 -5.13 5.60
CA PHE A 50 5.48 -4.63 4.81
C PHE A 50 5.28 -3.16 5.10
N LYS A 51 5.05 -2.39 4.04
CA LYS A 51 4.84 -0.95 4.17
C LYS A 51 3.69 -0.50 3.29
N CYS A 52 2.95 0.49 3.79
CA CYS A 52 1.90 1.12 3.03
C CYS A 52 2.39 2.45 2.51
N ASP A 53 2.17 2.69 1.23
CA ASP A 53 2.60 3.93 0.61
C ASP A 53 1.46 4.50 -0.21
N ARG A 54 1.34 5.80 -0.21
CA ARG A 54 0.29 6.45 -0.96
C ARG A 54 0.77 6.74 -2.37
N PHE A 55 -0.05 6.37 -3.32
CA PHE A 55 0.27 6.57 -4.72
C PHE A 55 -0.84 7.39 -5.35
N ALA A 56 -0.47 8.50 -5.96
CA ALA A 56 -1.44 9.38 -6.61
C ALA A 56 -1.56 9.00 -8.07
N ILE A 57 -2.81 8.78 -8.49
CA ILE A 57 -3.09 8.46 -9.88
C ILE A 57 -3.69 9.70 -10.51
N GLU A 58 -3.03 10.23 -11.49
CA GLU A 58 -3.52 11.40 -12.20
C GLU A 58 -4.22 11.00 -13.46
N ARG A 59 -5.29 11.75 -13.73
CA ARG A 59 -6.08 11.52 -14.93
C ARG A 59 -5.77 12.57 -15.97
#